data_feb4684f4acd997b716ebb841fdcbdea
#
_entry.id   feb4684f4acd997b716ebb841fdcbdea
#
_cell.length_a   1.000
_cell.length_b   1.000
_cell.length_c   1.000
_cell.angle_alpha   90.00
_cell.angle_beta   90.00
_cell.angle_gamma   90.00
#
_symmetry.space_group_name_H-M   'P 1'
#
loop_
_entity.id
_entity.type
_entity.pdbx_description
1 polymer ?
#
loop_
_entity_poly.entity_id
_entity_poly.type
_entity_poly.pdbx_seq_one_letter_code
_entity_poly.pdbx_strand_id
1 'polypeptide(L)'
;YVLKFVGDAVIGYFVAENNSLLTADNAVNCAKSMITVIQKGINPILDQYDYPDLQVKIGVDFGQNIVIRYGSDKENSHVDLMGPAMNIAAKIQNMAKPNQILIGNDVHERIHPSSQECFHEMIWNKDEWKYRSRLTGQIYKVFEFK
;
A
#
# COMPACT_ATOMS: atom_id res chain seq x y z
N TYR A 1 -0.77 -11.77 -1.90
CA TYR A 1 -1.58 -12.11 -3.07
C TYR A 1 -1.79 -10.90 -3.96
N VAL A 2 -1.76 -11.08 -5.28
CA VAL A 2 -2.17 -10.06 -6.25
C VAL A 2 -3.67 -10.23 -6.48
N LEU A 3 -4.44 -9.14 -6.28
CA LEU A 3 -5.88 -9.13 -6.49
C LEU A 3 -6.22 -8.86 -7.96
N LYS A 4 -5.72 -7.73 -8.49
CA LYS A 4 -6.03 -7.29 -9.85
C LYS A 4 -5.08 -6.17 -10.31
N PHE A 5 -5.09 -5.95 -11.62
CA PHE A 5 -4.51 -4.79 -12.27
C PHE A 5 -5.62 -3.76 -12.56
N VAL A 6 -5.31 -2.48 -12.38
CA VAL A 6 -6.20 -1.37 -12.70
C VAL A 6 -5.37 -0.34 -13.47
N GLY A 7 -5.44 -0.40 -14.81
CA GLY A 7 -4.51 0.33 -15.66
C GLY A 7 -3.07 -0.14 -15.42
N ASP A 8 -2.20 0.78 -15.06
CA ASP A 8 -0.81 0.54 -14.67
C ASP A 8 -0.61 0.23 -13.16
N ALA A 9 -1.69 0.30 -12.38
CA ALA A 9 -1.64 -0.01 -10.96
C ALA A 9 -1.85 -1.50 -10.67
N VAL A 10 -1.17 -2.01 -9.64
CA VAL A 10 -1.32 -3.36 -9.10
C VAL A 10 -1.90 -3.26 -7.70
N ILE A 11 -2.99 -3.98 -7.46
CA ILE A 11 -3.59 -4.11 -6.13
C ILE A 11 -3.23 -5.47 -5.57
N GLY A 12 -2.55 -5.48 -4.43
CA GLY A 12 -2.22 -6.68 -3.67
C GLY A 12 -2.77 -6.65 -2.26
N TYR A 13 -2.85 -7.80 -1.62
CA TYR A 13 -3.28 -7.92 -0.24
C TYR A 13 -2.53 -9.02 0.51
N PHE A 14 -2.42 -8.84 1.80
CA PHE A 14 -1.84 -9.78 2.76
C PHE A 14 -2.91 -10.15 3.78
N VAL A 15 -3.17 -11.44 3.95
CA VAL A 15 -4.23 -11.92 4.87
C VAL A 15 -3.66 -12.05 6.27
N ALA A 16 -4.29 -11.40 7.25
CA ALA A 16 -3.91 -11.48 8.64
C ALA A 16 -4.75 -12.55 9.36
N GLU A 17 -4.46 -13.83 9.14
CA GLU A 17 -5.21 -14.92 9.74
C GLU A 17 -4.92 -15.08 11.23
N ASN A 18 -3.64 -15.15 11.62
CA ASN A 18 -3.23 -15.45 13.00
C ASN A 18 -2.22 -14.45 13.58
N ASN A 19 -1.57 -13.64 12.76
CA ASN A 19 -0.54 -12.72 13.20
C ASN A 19 -0.54 -11.44 12.35
N SER A 20 -1.23 -10.41 12.84
CA SER A 20 -1.31 -9.12 12.16
C SER A 20 0.02 -8.37 12.10
N LEU A 21 0.91 -8.59 13.08
CA LEU A 21 2.25 -7.98 13.11
C LEU A 21 3.10 -8.53 11.97
N LEU A 22 3.22 -9.85 11.86
CA LEU A 22 3.96 -10.48 10.78
C LEU A 22 3.39 -10.11 9.41
N THR A 23 2.07 -10.01 9.30
CA THR A 23 1.40 -9.63 8.05
C THR A 23 1.73 -8.20 7.64
N ALA A 24 1.73 -7.27 8.59
CA ALA A 24 2.11 -5.88 8.34
C ALA A 24 3.59 -5.74 7.94
N ASP A 25 4.49 -6.42 8.65
CA ASP A 25 5.91 -6.48 8.29
C ASP A 25 6.13 -7.05 6.88
N ASN A 26 5.44 -8.12 6.53
CA ASN A 26 5.53 -8.72 5.19
C ASN A 26 5.05 -7.76 4.10
N ALA A 27 3.98 -7.01 4.34
CA ALA A 27 3.48 -6.02 3.38
C ALA A 27 4.50 -4.88 3.17
N VAL A 28 5.06 -4.37 4.26
CA VAL A 28 6.09 -3.31 4.20
C VAL A 28 7.38 -3.82 3.55
N ASN A 29 7.83 -5.03 3.87
CA ASN A 29 9.02 -5.63 3.26
C ASN A 29 8.80 -5.90 1.76
N CYS A 30 7.60 -6.30 1.36
CA CYS A 30 7.25 -6.41 -0.06
C CYS A 30 7.37 -5.05 -0.76
N ALA A 31 6.83 -3.98 -0.17
CA ALA A 31 6.93 -2.62 -0.72
C ALA A 31 8.40 -2.18 -0.90
N LYS A 32 9.26 -2.40 0.12
CA LYS A 32 10.70 -2.11 0.05
C LYS A 32 11.39 -2.92 -1.06
N SER A 33 11.05 -4.20 -1.17
CA SER A 33 11.59 -5.09 -2.20
C SER A 33 11.19 -4.64 -3.60
N MET A 34 9.95 -4.20 -3.80
CA MET A 34 9.49 -3.66 -5.08
C MET A 34 10.32 -2.45 -5.52
N ILE A 35 10.52 -1.47 -4.65
CA ILE A 35 11.39 -0.32 -4.95
C ILE A 35 12.81 -0.77 -5.31
N THR A 36 13.37 -1.69 -4.52
CA THR A 36 14.73 -2.19 -4.74
C THR A 36 14.87 -2.90 -6.10
N VAL A 37 13.91 -3.76 -6.45
CA VAL A 37 13.92 -4.50 -7.73
C VAL A 37 13.78 -3.53 -8.90
N ILE A 38 12.93 -2.51 -8.79
CA ILE A 38 12.77 -1.51 -9.84
C ILE A 38 14.07 -0.72 -10.03
N GLN A 39 14.61 -0.16 -8.95
CA GLN A 39 15.78 0.70 -9.03
C GLN A 39 17.08 -0.04 -9.39
N LYS A 40 17.27 -1.25 -8.84
CA LYS A 40 18.53 -1.99 -8.99
C LYS A 40 18.49 -3.11 -10.03
N GLY A 41 17.30 -3.54 -10.43
CA GLY A 41 17.12 -4.61 -11.40
C GLY A 41 16.52 -4.13 -12.72
N ILE A 42 15.36 -3.48 -12.67
CA ILE A 42 14.61 -3.13 -13.88
C ILE A 42 15.19 -1.89 -14.58
N ASN A 43 15.38 -0.78 -13.84
CA ASN A 43 15.84 0.48 -14.44
C ASN A 43 17.21 0.36 -15.13
N PRO A 44 18.22 -0.35 -14.57
CA PRO A 44 19.47 -0.59 -15.29
C PRO A 44 19.33 -1.36 -16.61
N ILE A 45 18.25 -2.16 -16.75
CA ILE A 45 17.95 -2.84 -18.02
C ILE A 45 17.28 -1.87 -19.00
N LEU A 46 16.31 -1.07 -18.51
CA LEU A 46 15.63 -0.07 -19.34
C LEU A 46 16.61 0.96 -19.89
N ASP A 47 17.56 1.39 -19.06
CA ASP A 47 18.63 2.35 -19.44
C ASP A 47 19.51 1.82 -20.59
N GLN A 48 19.77 0.49 -20.65
CA GLN A 48 20.51 -0.12 -21.76
C GLN A 48 19.80 0.01 -23.12
N TYR A 49 18.50 0.28 -23.13
CA TYR A 49 17.66 0.41 -24.32
C TYR A 49 17.11 1.84 -24.50
N ASP A 50 17.68 2.82 -23.82
CA ASP A 50 17.24 4.22 -23.85
C ASP A 50 15.76 4.41 -23.46
N TYR A 51 15.21 3.54 -22.60
CA TYR A 51 13.88 3.72 -22.02
C TYR A 51 13.93 4.54 -20.74
N PRO A 52 12.89 5.33 -20.45
CA PRO A 52 12.82 6.10 -19.21
C PRO A 52 12.70 5.17 -17.99
N ASP A 53 13.21 5.65 -16.86
CA ASP A 53 13.09 4.96 -15.57
C ASP A 53 11.65 4.68 -15.18
N LEU A 54 11.39 3.44 -14.78
CA LEU A 54 10.15 3.07 -14.14
C LEU A 54 10.14 3.61 -12.71
N GLN A 55 9.05 4.25 -12.34
CA GLN A 55 8.83 4.81 -11.00
C GLN A 55 7.49 4.30 -10.46
N VAL A 56 7.46 3.98 -9.16
CA VAL A 56 6.24 3.49 -8.52
C VAL A 56 5.90 4.31 -7.29
N LYS A 57 4.61 4.35 -6.97
CA LYS A 57 4.06 4.95 -5.76
C LYS A 57 3.38 3.85 -4.98
N ILE A 58 3.72 3.67 -3.71
CA ILE A 58 3.18 2.58 -2.91
C ILE A 58 2.43 3.16 -1.71
N GLY A 59 1.17 2.74 -1.57
CA GLY A 59 0.33 3.03 -0.42
C GLY A 59 -0.10 1.72 0.26
N VAL A 60 0.11 1.61 1.56
CA VAL A 60 -0.28 0.43 2.34
C VAL A 60 -1.17 0.85 3.49
N ASP A 61 -2.28 0.15 3.68
CA ASP A 61 -3.12 0.32 4.86
C ASP A 61 -3.60 -1.03 5.40
N PHE A 62 -4.01 -1.05 6.66
CA PHE A 62 -4.47 -2.24 7.36
C PHE A 62 -5.90 -2.05 7.86
N GLY A 63 -6.75 -3.05 7.67
CA GLY A 63 -8.11 -3.04 8.18
C GLY A 63 -8.97 -4.14 7.59
N GLN A 64 -10.22 -4.15 8.00
CA GLN A 64 -11.18 -5.12 7.51
C GLN A 64 -11.65 -4.75 6.10
N ASN A 65 -11.68 -5.76 5.23
CA ASN A 65 -12.29 -5.71 3.92
C ASN A 65 -13.21 -6.92 3.75
N ILE A 66 -14.20 -6.79 2.91
CA ILE A 66 -15.13 -7.85 2.55
C ILE A 66 -14.69 -8.41 1.21
N VAL A 67 -14.57 -9.72 1.12
CA VAL A 67 -14.38 -10.43 -0.15
C VAL A 67 -15.75 -10.56 -0.80
N ILE A 68 -15.90 -10.00 -1.98
CA ILE A 68 -17.12 -10.11 -2.78
C ILE A 68 -16.85 -10.93 -4.04
N ARG A 69 -17.82 -11.72 -4.41
CA ARG A 69 -17.82 -12.42 -5.68
C ARG A 69 -19.06 -11.99 -6.48
N TYR A 70 -18.85 -11.56 -7.70
CA TYR A 70 -19.92 -11.14 -8.60
C TYR A 70 -19.71 -11.75 -9.99
N GLY A 71 -20.81 -12.09 -10.64
CA GLY A 71 -20.86 -12.77 -11.93
C GLY A 71 -22.03 -13.72 -12.00
N SER A 72 -22.33 -14.25 -13.19
CA SER A 72 -23.49 -15.10 -13.45
C SER A 72 -23.32 -16.53 -12.93
N ASP A 73 -22.08 -17.03 -12.87
CA ASP A 73 -21.74 -18.38 -12.44
C ASP A 73 -20.31 -18.44 -11.88
N LYS A 74 -19.86 -19.64 -11.44
CA LYS A 74 -18.53 -19.82 -10.84
C LYS A 74 -17.37 -19.60 -11.82
N GLU A 75 -17.55 -19.88 -13.09
CA GLU A 75 -16.49 -19.78 -14.10
C GLU A 75 -16.33 -18.33 -14.59
N ASN A 76 -17.45 -17.60 -14.69
CA ASN A 76 -17.47 -16.20 -15.11
C ASN A 76 -17.57 -15.21 -13.95
N SER A 77 -17.28 -15.64 -12.73
CA SER A 77 -17.31 -14.76 -11.56
C SER A 77 -15.95 -14.09 -11.30
N HIS A 78 -16.03 -12.85 -10.86
CA HIS A 78 -14.89 -12.07 -10.42
C HIS A 78 -14.87 -11.96 -8.90
N VAL A 79 -13.69 -12.07 -8.31
CA VAL A 79 -13.47 -11.83 -6.88
C VAL A 79 -12.87 -10.43 -6.71
N ASP A 80 -13.42 -9.66 -5.79
CA ASP A 80 -12.90 -8.33 -5.45
C ASP A 80 -12.90 -8.14 -3.94
N LEU A 81 -12.18 -7.13 -3.49
CA LEU A 81 -12.14 -6.69 -2.10
C LEU A 81 -12.82 -5.33 -1.99
N MET A 82 -13.70 -5.19 -1.01
CA MET A 82 -14.38 -3.93 -0.73
C MET A 82 -14.23 -3.60 0.74
N GLY A 83 -13.77 -2.40 1.05
CA GLY A 83 -13.67 -1.95 2.43
C GLY A 83 -12.87 -0.68 2.63
N PRO A 84 -12.87 -0.17 3.86
CA PRO A 84 -12.19 1.07 4.20
C PRO A 84 -10.68 1.04 3.93
N ALA A 85 -10.01 -0.06 4.28
CA ALA A 85 -8.55 -0.17 4.12
C ALA A 85 -8.12 -0.07 2.66
N MET A 86 -8.86 -0.69 1.73
CA MET A 86 -8.63 -0.53 0.28
C MET A 86 -8.70 0.94 -0.15
N ASN A 87 -9.76 1.63 0.28
CA ASN A 87 -9.97 3.04 -0.08
C ASN A 87 -8.90 3.96 0.53
N ILE A 88 -8.46 3.68 1.74
CA ILE A 88 -7.41 4.46 2.42
C ILE A 88 -6.07 4.20 1.75
N ALA A 89 -5.71 2.94 1.50
CA ALA A 89 -4.47 2.58 0.80
C ALA A 89 -4.37 3.28 -0.57
N ALA A 90 -5.46 3.29 -1.35
CA ALA A 90 -5.52 3.99 -2.63
C ALA A 90 -5.33 5.51 -2.49
N LYS A 91 -5.95 6.14 -1.47
CA LYS A 91 -5.77 7.57 -1.20
C LYS A 91 -4.34 7.89 -0.75
N ILE A 92 -3.75 7.06 0.10
CA ILE A 92 -2.36 7.19 0.54
C ILE A 92 -1.43 7.07 -0.67
N GLN A 93 -1.64 6.07 -1.53
CA GLN A 93 -0.86 5.88 -2.75
C GLN A 93 -0.93 7.08 -3.69
N ASN A 94 -2.11 7.68 -3.85
CA ASN A 94 -2.28 8.87 -4.70
C ASN A 94 -1.49 10.08 -4.20
N MET A 95 -1.25 10.18 -2.90
CA MET A 95 -0.47 11.26 -2.28
C MET A 95 1.04 11.01 -2.33
N ALA A 96 1.46 9.77 -2.58
CA ALA A 96 2.87 9.43 -2.66
C ALA A 96 3.54 10.09 -3.86
N LYS A 97 4.81 10.45 -3.69
CA LYS A 97 5.72 10.85 -4.78
C LYS A 97 6.29 9.62 -5.49
N PRO A 98 6.87 9.78 -6.68
CA PRO A 98 7.60 8.69 -7.33
C PRO A 98 8.62 8.03 -6.41
N ASN A 99 8.63 6.70 -6.41
CA ASN A 99 9.48 5.84 -5.58
C ASN A 99 9.30 6.00 -4.05
N GLN A 100 8.17 6.54 -3.62
CA GLN A 100 7.83 6.72 -2.21
C GLN A 100 6.93 5.59 -1.72
N ILE A 101 7.19 5.14 -0.49
CA ILE A 101 6.33 4.21 0.27
C ILE A 101 5.65 5.00 1.38
N LEU A 102 4.33 5.03 1.36
CA LEU A 102 3.51 5.59 2.43
C LEU A 102 2.68 4.50 3.09
N ILE A 103 2.60 4.53 4.40
CA ILE A 103 1.79 3.60 5.19
C ILE A 103 0.82 4.35 6.09
N GLY A 104 -0.36 3.78 6.30
CA GLY A 104 -1.32 4.29 7.26
C GLY A 104 -0.95 3.98 8.71
N ASN A 105 -1.54 4.69 9.65
CA ASN A 105 -1.33 4.51 11.09
C ASN A 105 -1.55 3.06 11.53
N ASP A 106 -2.59 2.41 11.01
CA ASP A 106 -2.94 1.03 11.41
C ASP A 106 -1.88 0.02 10.97
N VAL A 107 -1.11 0.29 9.91
CA VAL A 107 0.09 -0.48 9.53
C VAL A 107 1.25 -0.13 10.44
N HIS A 108 1.51 1.16 10.65
CA HIS A 108 2.64 1.63 11.46
C HIS A 108 2.62 1.06 12.87
N GLU A 109 1.46 0.99 13.51
CA GLU A 109 1.30 0.39 14.85
C GLU A 109 1.50 -1.13 14.89
N ARG A 110 1.51 -1.80 13.72
CA ARG A 110 1.60 -3.27 13.60
C ARG A 110 2.92 -3.77 13.03
N ILE A 111 3.78 -2.91 12.54
CA ILE A 111 5.13 -3.32 12.13
C ILE A 111 6.07 -3.39 13.34
N HIS A 112 7.14 -4.17 13.20
CA HIS A 112 8.14 -4.32 14.25
C HIS A 112 8.74 -2.95 14.64
N PRO A 113 9.03 -2.68 15.92
CA PRO A 113 9.57 -1.39 16.39
C PRO A 113 10.78 -0.90 15.60
N SER A 114 11.71 -1.79 15.26
CA SER A 114 12.88 -1.42 14.41
C SER A 114 12.48 -1.00 13.00
N SER A 115 11.35 -1.50 12.49
CA SER A 115 10.80 -1.05 11.21
C SER A 115 10.10 0.31 11.35
N GLN A 116 9.45 0.57 12.50
CA GLN A 116 8.81 1.88 12.77
C GLN A 116 9.82 3.02 12.74
N GLU A 117 11.04 2.81 13.24
CA GLU A 117 12.12 3.81 13.23
C GLU A 117 12.54 4.25 11.82
N CYS A 118 12.25 3.42 10.81
CA CYS A 118 12.49 3.76 9.41
C CYS A 118 11.40 4.64 8.79
N PHE A 119 10.35 4.97 9.53
CA PHE A 119 9.23 5.77 9.07
C PHE A 119 9.14 7.07 9.86
N HIS A 120 8.69 8.14 9.21
CA HIS A 120 8.38 9.40 9.87
C HIS A 120 6.96 9.86 9.52
N GLU A 121 6.30 10.51 10.48
CA GLU A 121 4.95 11.02 10.29
C GLU A 121 4.94 12.15 9.27
N MET A 122 4.07 12.03 8.27
CA MET A 122 3.84 13.08 7.28
C MET A 122 2.97 14.19 7.86
N ILE A 123 3.42 15.42 7.69
CA ILE A 123 2.64 16.59 8.07
C ILE A 123 1.92 17.10 6.82
N TRP A 124 0.61 17.02 6.83
CA TRP A 124 -0.25 17.45 5.72
C TRP A 124 -0.90 18.79 6.00
N ASN A 125 -1.10 19.59 4.96
CA ASN A 125 -2.02 20.71 5.03
C ASN A 125 -3.45 20.20 5.21
N LYS A 126 -4.27 20.94 5.97
CA LYS A 126 -5.65 20.56 6.29
C LYS A 126 -6.54 20.34 5.06
N ASP A 127 -6.15 20.87 3.92
CA ASP A 127 -6.88 20.72 2.67
C ASP A 127 -6.48 19.50 1.85
N GLU A 128 -5.27 18.97 2.07
CA GLU A 128 -4.72 17.82 1.33
C GLU A 128 -5.17 16.49 1.91
N TRP A 129 -5.23 16.39 3.25
CA TRP A 129 -5.61 15.14 3.93
C TRP A 129 -6.66 15.40 5.00
N LYS A 130 -7.89 14.92 4.76
CA LYS A 130 -9.07 15.14 5.62
C LYS A 130 -9.61 13.86 6.24
N TYR A 131 -8.99 12.70 5.94
CA TYR A 131 -9.46 11.44 6.48
C TYR A 131 -9.26 11.41 8.00
N ARG A 132 -10.30 10.94 8.71
CA ARG A 132 -10.28 10.81 10.17
C ARG A 132 -10.42 9.35 10.55
N SER A 133 -9.66 8.94 11.55
CA SER A 133 -9.83 7.63 12.16
C SER A 133 -11.26 7.47 12.69
N ARG A 134 -11.90 6.38 12.36
CA ARG A 134 -13.24 6.05 12.85
C ARG A 134 -13.25 5.77 14.36
N LEU A 135 -12.13 5.33 14.91
CA LEU A 135 -11.98 4.98 16.31
C LEU A 135 -11.77 6.23 17.19
N THR A 136 -10.93 7.15 16.74
CA THR A 136 -10.50 8.30 17.56
C THR A 136 -11.11 9.63 17.12
N GLY A 137 -11.65 9.72 15.91
CA GLY A 137 -12.12 10.97 15.30
C GLY A 137 -11.01 11.94 14.91
N GLN A 138 -9.75 11.63 15.22
CA GLN A 138 -8.59 12.44 14.89
C GLN A 138 -8.19 12.25 13.42
N ILE A 139 -7.40 13.19 12.88
CA ILE A 139 -6.80 13.04 11.56
C ILE A 139 -6.01 11.72 11.52
N TYR A 140 -6.27 10.90 10.51
CA TYR A 140 -5.58 9.62 10.33
C TYR A 140 -4.14 9.87 9.91
N LYS A 141 -3.21 9.36 10.69
CA LYS A 141 -1.78 9.57 10.44
C LYS A 141 -1.30 8.71 9.27
N VAL A 142 -0.38 9.27 8.52
CA VAL A 142 0.31 8.62 7.42
C VAL A 142 1.81 8.78 7.64
N PHE A 143 2.57 7.74 7.36
CA PHE A 143 4.00 7.70 7.58
C PHE A 143 4.73 7.40 6.28
N GLU A 144 5.87 8.07 6.08
CA GLU A 144 6.75 7.90 4.93
C GLU A 144 7.98 7.07 5.33
N PHE A 145 8.37 6.14 4.46
CA PHE A 145 9.64 5.43 4.57
C PHE A 145 10.81 6.35 4.22
N LYS A 146 11.86 6.37 5.09
CA LYS A 146 13.09 7.17 4.93
C LYS A 146 14.03 6.59 3.89
#